data_9cba9df67b5b4d25e3f48d28cd0e041b
#
_entry.id   9cba9df67b5b4d25e3f48d28cd0e041b
#
_cell.length_a   1.000
_cell.length_b   1.000
_cell.length_c   1.000
_cell.angle_alpha   90.00
_cell.angle_beta   90.00
_cell.angle_gamma   90.00
#
_symmetry.space_group_name_H-M   'P 1'
#
loop_
_entity.id
_entity.type
_entity.pdbx_description
1 polymer ?
#
loop_
_entity_poly.entity_id
_entity_poly.type
_entity_poly.pdbx_seq_one_letter_code
_entity_poly.pdbx_strand_id
1 'polypeptide(L)'
;MIQNNNISVLPWYTSINEHNHRKSYAYGAIYPLFAPADRLLPFQIMRNTRSNNVTSVVLYEKTGKQVANITTYMKETGLQIVRFQTLGYDVILYPSILPMPLNQLDGIYYMTLSDGVQTWYSEMFTVVQDVSGYLKIQWWDIENLVFDAGQIVYKNPDFKNTLYLCTELGKPDYEFEEDGEERDGYFFPEKQISVKTFKCTILAPEFLCDVMRFIRMADYIHITDKYGREYDCDTFLITPKWQTQGDLASVEIEFKTNTVVKKIGRGYIIANKGDFNEDFNNDFKNN
;
A
#
# COMPACT_ATOMS: atom_id res chain seq x y z
N MET A 1 12.20 15.95 -18.61
CA MET A 1 11.83 14.55 -18.94
C MET A 1 11.26 13.98 -17.67
N ILE A 2 9.97 13.68 -17.63
CA ILE A 2 9.33 13.11 -16.43
C ILE A 2 9.82 11.67 -16.38
N GLN A 3 10.62 11.33 -15.39
CA GLN A 3 10.89 9.94 -15.10
C GLN A 3 9.57 9.29 -14.69
N ASN A 4 9.23 8.16 -15.29
CA ASN A 4 8.06 7.36 -14.92
C ASN A 4 8.28 6.72 -13.54
N ASN A 5 8.29 7.55 -12.52
CA ASN A 5 8.29 7.04 -11.15
C ASN A 5 6.86 6.65 -10.80
N ASN A 6 6.52 5.43 -11.13
CA ASN A 6 5.22 4.87 -10.83
C ASN A 6 5.09 4.61 -9.34
N ILE A 7 4.13 5.29 -8.73
CA ILE A 7 3.71 5.04 -7.34
C ILE A 7 2.68 3.89 -7.28
N SER A 8 2.42 3.23 -8.38
CA SER A 8 1.48 2.11 -8.41
C SER A 8 2.17 0.78 -8.11
N VAL A 9 1.40 -0.16 -7.58
CA VAL A 9 1.86 -1.52 -7.28
C VAL A 9 2.46 -2.21 -8.50
N LEU A 10 1.88 -1.95 -9.68
CA LEU A 10 2.37 -2.45 -10.95
C LEU A 10 3.12 -1.33 -11.68
N PRO A 11 4.47 -1.30 -11.65
CA PRO A 11 5.27 -0.33 -12.37
C PRO A 11 5.18 -0.52 -13.89
N TRP A 12 5.41 0.57 -14.65
CA TRP A 12 5.41 0.59 -16.10
C TRP A 12 6.62 1.32 -16.65
N TYR A 13 7.21 0.79 -17.71
CA TYR A 13 8.43 1.27 -18.35
C TYR A 13 8.16 1.67 -19.78
N THR A 14 8.82 2.71 -20.27
CA THR A 14 8.73 3.17 -21.67
C THR A 14 9.82 2.55 -22.55
N SER A 15 10.88 2.02 -21.93
CA SER A 15 12.01 1.42 -22.63
C SER A 15 11.85 -0.09 -22.73
N ILE A 16 11.87 -0.62 -23.95
CA ILE A 16 11.89 -2.07 -24.17
C ILE A 16 13.17 -2.72 -23.64
N ASN A 17 14.29 -1.98 -23.63
CA ASN A 17 15.56 -2.48 -23.12
C ASN A 17 15.49 -2.64 -21.58
N GLU A 18 14.91 -1.67 -20.90
CA GLU A 18 14.69 -1.74 -19.46
C GLU A 18 13.75 -2.88 -19.10
N HIS A 19 12.63 -3.01 -19.83
CA HIS A 19 11.73 -4.13 -19.67
C HIS A 19 12.41 -5.48 -19.89
N ASN A 20 13.21 -5.64 -20.96
CA ASN A 20 13.93 -6.88 -21.24
C ASN A 20 14.98 -7.21 -20.16
N HIS A 21 15.63 -6.18 -19.61
CA HIS A 21 16.57 -6.36 -18.51
C HIS A 21 15.85 -6.89 -17.27
N ARG A 22 14.73 -6.28 -16.86
CA ARG A 22 13.92 -6.74 -15.74
C ARG A 22 13.33 -8.13 -15.98
N LYS A 23 12.86 -8.42 -17.18
CA LYS A 23 12.39 -9.73 -17.58
C LYS A 23 13.44 -10.83 -17.37
N SER A 24 14.71 -10.51 -17.53
CA SER A 24 15.80 -11.46 -17.31
C SER A 24 15.92 -11.95 -15.86
N TYR A 25 15.43 -11.17 -14.89
CA TYR A 25 15.36 -11.56 -13.47
C TYR A 25 14.20 -12.48 -13.12
N ALA A 26 13.21 -12.62 -13.99
CA ALA A 26 12.07 -13.51 -13.79
C ALA A 26 12.43 -15.00 -14.01
N TYR A 27 13.50 -15.46 -13.35
CA TYR A 27 13.90 -16.86 -13.39
C TYR A 27 12.97 -17.70 -12.51
N GLY A 28 12.60 -18.87 -13.03
CA GLY A 28 11.75 -19.79 -12.29
C GLY A 28 10.25 -19.59 -12.55
N ALA A 29 9.44 -20.15 -11.66
CA ALA A 29 7.98 -20.21 -11.77
C ALA A 29 7.25 -19.08 -11.05
N ILE A 30 7.93 -18.35 -10.16
CA ILE A 30 7.33 -17.33 -9.28
C ILE A 30 8.14 -16.05 -9.38
N TYR A 31 7.42 -14.93 -9.49
CA TYR A 31 7.95 -13.59 -9.38
C TYR A 31 7.24 -12.86 -8.22
N PRO A 32 7.92 -12.12 -7.35
CA PRO A 32 7.39 -11.68 -6.06
C PRO A 32 6.37 -10.52 -6.12
N LEU A 33 5.74 -10.28 -7.25
CA LEU A 33 4.58 -9.43 -7.40
C LEU A 33 3.40 -10.32 -7.79
N PHE A 34 2.39 -10.41 -6.93
CA PHE A 34 1.29 -11.35 -7.09
C PHE A 34 0.00 -10.65 -7.51
N ALA A 35 -0.69 -11.23 -8.46
CA ALA A 35 -2.02 -10.83 -8.89
C ALA A 35 -2.99 -12.01 -8.74
N PRO A 36 -4.19 -11.80 -8.15
CA PRO A 36 -5.20 -12.85 -8.09
C PRO A 36 -5.75 -13.16 -9.47
N ALA A 37 -6.23 -14.41 -9.66
CA ALA A 37 -6.77 -14.86 -10.94
C ALA A 37 -8.12 -14.22 -11.31
N ASP A 38 -8.78 -13.56 -10.36
CA ASP A 38 -10.06 -12.88 -10.57
C ASP A 38 -9.93 -11.40 -10.93
N ARG A 39 -8.72 -10.81 -10.83
CA ARG A 39 -8.50 -9.39 -11.16
C ARG A 39 -7.03 -9.04 -11.40
N LEU A 40 -6.79 -8.02 -12.19
CA LEU A 40 -5.46 -7.43 -12.35
C LEU A 40 -5.12 -6.52 -11.18
N LEU A 41 -3.83 -6.24 -11.02
CA LEU A 41 -3.38 -5.22 -10.07
C LEU A 41 -3.80 -3.82 -10.52
N PRO A 42 -4.18 -2.92 -9.61
CA PRO A 42 -4.43 -1.53 -9.94
C PRO A 42 -3.14 -0.85 -10.38
N PHE A 43 -3.25 0.09 -11.32
CA PHE A 43 -2.10 0.87 -11.77
C PHE A 43 -2.48 2.26 -12.24
N GLN A 44 -1.48 3.12 -12.27
CA GLN A 44 -1.54 4.42 -12.90
C GLN A 44 -0.26 4.68 -13.69
N ILE A 45 -0.42 5.26 -14.88
CA ILE A 45 0.68 5.65 -15.76
C ILE A 45 0.58 7.14 -16.02
N MET A 46 1.58 7.88 -15.60
CA MET A 46 1.65 9.31 -15.88
C MET A 46 2.30 9.55 -17.23
N ARG A 47 1.70 10.42 -18.05
CA ARG A 47 2.25 10.84 -19.34
C ARG A 47 2.03 12.33 -19.57
N ASN A 48 2.79 12.95 -20.48
CA ASN A 48 2.48 14.28 -20.94
C ASN A 48 1.08 14.29 -21.58
N THR A 49 0.32 15.38 -21.38
CA THR A 49 -1.01 15.54 -21.95
C THR A 49 -1.01 15.29 -23.45
N ARG A 50 -1.88 14.40 -23.90
CA ARG A 50 -2.05 14.02 -25.31
C ARG A 50 -3.54 13.88 -25.61
N SER A 51 -3.91 14.04 -26.91
CA SER A 51 -5.27 13.77 -27.36
C SER A 51 -5.57 12.26 -27.50
N ASN A 52 -4.53 11.44 -27.56
CA ASN A 52 -4.65 10.02 -27.88
C ASN A 52 -5.24 9.21 -26.72
N ASN A 53 -6.19 8.36 -27.06
CA ASN A 53 -6.72 7.35 -26.15
C ASN A 53 -5.85 6.09 -26.16
N VAL A 54 -6.02 5.25 -25.14
CA VAL A 54 -5.44 3.91 -25.14
C VAL A 54 -5.99 3.10 -26.31
N THR A 55 -5.10 2.63 -27.19
CA THR A 55 -5.43 1.88 -28.41
C THR A 55 -5.36 0.38 -28.19
N SER A 56 -4.41 -0.07 -27.36
CA SER A 56 -4.26 -1.50 -27.06
C SER A 56 -3.71 -1.76 -25.67
N VAL A 57 -4.20 -2.84 -25.06
CA VAL A 57 -3.63 -3.48 -23.88
C VAL A 57 -3.54 -4.97 -24.15
N VAL A 58 -2.34 -5.52 -24.05
CA VAL A 58 -2.07 -6.91 -24.41
C VAL A 58 -1.33 -7.61 -23.28
N LEU A 59 -1.79 -8.80 -22.93
CA LEU A 59 -1.19 -9.67 -21.94
C LEU A 59 -0.24 -10.66 -22.61
N TYR A 60 0.93 -10.84 -22.03
CA TYR A 60 1.98 -11.74 -22.49
C TYR A 60 2.47 -12.67 -21.38
N GLU A 61 2.83 -13.89 -21.73
CA GLU A 61 3.67 -14.72 -20.87
C GLU A 61 5.07 -14.12 -20.77
N LYS A 62 5.82 -14.47 -19.71
CA LYS A 62 7.23 -14.04 -19.55
C LYS A 62 8.11 -14.36 -20.76
N THR A 63 7.78 -15.40 -21.51
CA THR A 63 8.49 -15.79 -22.74
C THR A 63 8.33 -14.79 -23.89
N GLY A 64 7.35 -13.90 -23.80
CA GLY A 64 6.97 -12.96 -24.86
C GLY A 64 5.87 -13.50 -25.77
N LYS A 65 5.30 -14.66 -25.48
CA LYS A 65 4.13 -15.19 -26.19
C LYS A 65 2.89 -14.40 -25.80
N GLN A 66 2.18 -13.85 -26.79
CA GLN A 66 0.91 -13.17 -26.56
C GLN A 66 -0.15 -14.17 -26.07
N VAL A 67 -0.80 -13.81 -24.99
CA VAL A 67 -1.90 -14.58 -24.39
C VAL A 67 -3.25 -14.04 -24.84
N ALA A 68 -3.48 -12.74 -24.65
CA ALA A 68 -4.75 -12.11 -24.93
C ALA A 68 -4.61 -10.60 -25.24
N ASN A 69 -5.49 -10.09 -26.10
CA ASN A 69 -5.77 -8.66 -26.18
C ASN A 69 -6.94 -8.35 -25.25
N ILE A 70 -6.66 -7.59 -24.19
CA ILE A 70 -7.61 -7.28 -23.11
C ILE A 70 -8.12 -5.84 -23.15
N THR A 71 -7.89 -5.12 -24.26
CA THR A 71 -8.20 -3.70 -24.41
C THR A 71 -9.67 -3.38 -24.11
N THR A 72 -10.58 -4.08 -24.78
CA THR A 72 -12.02 -3.86 -24.62
C THR A 72 -12.45 -4.14 -23.18
N TYR A 73 -12.00 -5.26 -22.65
CA TYR A 73 -12.31 -5.68 -21.30
C TYR A 73 -11.84 -4.67 -20.24
N MET A 74 -10.61 -4.18 -20.37
CA MET A 74 -10.10 -3.17 -19.44
C MET A 74 -10.86 -1.85 -19.52
N LYS A 75 -11.27 -1.42 -20.72
CA LYS A 75 -12.10 -0.21 -20.87
C LYS A 75 -13.46 -0.37 -20.22
N GLU A 76 -14.08 -1.53 -20.35
CA GLU A 76 -15.38 -1.84 -19.72
C GLU A 76 -15.26 -1.97 -18.19
N THR A 77 -14.11 -2.39 -17.67
CA THR A 77 -13.87 -2.61 -16.24
C THR A 77 -13.18 -1.45 -15.53
N GLY A 78 -13.01 -0.30 -16.20
CA GLY A 78 -12.60 0.92 -15.51
C GLY A 78 -11.31 1.59 -15.97
N LEU A 79 -10.67 1.12 -17.08
CA LEU A 79 -9.53 1.84 -17.64
C LEU A 79 -9.97 3.21 -18.15
N GLN A 80 -9.37 4.26 -17.60
CA GLN A 80 -9.72 5.65 -17.94
C GLN A 80 -8.48 6.53 -18.06
N ILE A 81 -8.65 7.69 -18.66
CA ILE A 81 -7.65 8.74 -18.74
C ILE A 81 -8.17 9.96 -17.97
N VAL A 82 -7.43 10.36 -16.95
CA VAL A 82 -7.73 11.55 -16.17
C VAL A 82 -6.75 12.64 -16.56
N ARG A 83 -7.28 13.83 -16.92
CA ARG A 83 -6.49 14.94 -17.42
C ARG A 83 -6.27 15.98 -16.34
N PHE A 84 -5.00 16.28 -16.06
CA PHE A 84 -4.59 17.38 -15.21
C PHE A 84 -4.07 18.53 -16.07
N GLN A 85 -4.97 19.26 -16.71
CA GLN A 85 -4.65 20.28 -17.71
C GLN A 85 -3.70 21.37 -17.16
N THR A 86 -3.88 21.80 -15.92
CA THR A 86 -3.04 22.83 -15.29
C THR A 86 -1.61 22.36 -15.06
N LEU A 87 -1.39 21.06 -14.96
CA LEU A 87 -0.07 20.46 -14.71
C LEU A 87 0.60 19.93 -15.98
N GLY A 88 -0.11 19.92 -17.11
CA GLY A 88 0.39 19.40 -18.39
C GLY A 88 0.52 17.87 -18.43
N TYR A 89 -0.20 17.14 -17.56
CA TYR A 89 -0.16 15.68 -17.46
C TYR A 89 -1.53 15.05 -17.64
N ASP A 90 -1.48 13.80 -18.16
CA ASP A 90 -2.58 12.86 -18.11
C ASP A 90 -2.15 11.66 -17.25
N VAL A 91 -3.10 11.07 -16.53
CA VAL A 91 -2.92 9.80 -15.85
C VAL A 91 -3.81 8.76 -16.51
N ILE A 92 -3.21 7.70 -17.04
CA ILE A 92 -3.92 6.49 -17.44
C ILE A 92 -4.11 5.67 -16.17
N LEU A 93 -5.37 5.44 -15.81
CA LEU A 93 -5.76 4.86 -14.54
C LEU A 93 -6.53 3.57 -14.74
N TYR A 94 -6.17 2.51 -14.01
CA TYR A 94 -6.95 1.30 -13.88
C TYR A 94 -7.15 0.94 -12.40
N PRO A 95 -8.35 1.13 -11.84
CA PRO A 95 -8.59 0.94 -10.40
C PRO A 95 -8.79 -0.53 -10.01
N SER A 96 -8.98 -1.43 -10.96
CA SER A 96 -9.21 -2.87 -10.71
C SER A 96 -10.38 -3.18 -9.75
N ILE A 97 -11.46 -2.40 -9.85
CA ILE A 97 -12.63 -2.56 -8.98
C ILE A 97 -13.45 -3.79 -9.38
N LEU A 98 -13.62 -3.99 -10.70
CA LEU A 98 -14.43 -5.08 -11.24
C LEU A 98 -13.58 -6.33 -11.49
N PRO A 99 -14.14 -7.52 -11.28
CA PRO A 99 -13.46 -8.77 -11.57
C PRO A 99 -13.06 -8.87 -13.05
N MET A 100 -11.88 -9.41 -13.28
CA MET A 100 -11.38 -9.77 -14.59
C MET A 100 -10.87 -11.21 -14.53
N PRO A 101 -11.63 -12.18 -15.07
CA PRO A 101 -11.29 -13.58 -14.92
C PRO A 101 -10.02 -13.93 -15.70
N LEU A 102 -8.99 -14.32 -14.97
CA LEU A 102 -7.74 -14.88 -15.49
C LEU A 102 -7.63 -16.37 -15.13
N ASN A 103 -8.78 -17.03 -15.02
CA ASN A 103 -8.97 -18.35 -14.40
C ASN A 103 -8.14 -19.50 -15.01
N GLN A 104 -7.58 -19.30 -16.20
CA GLN A 104 -6.76 -20.31 -16.87
C GLN A 104 -5.28 -19.95 -16.88
N LEU A 105 -4.93 -18.81 -16.28
CA LEU A 105 -3.55 -18.34 -16.24
C LEU A 105 -2.88 -18.90 -14.98
N ASP A 106 -1.68 -19.43 -15.15
CA ASP A 106 -0.79 -19.85 -14.10
C ASP A 106 0.64 -19.50 -14.52
N GLY A 107 1.37 -18.84 -13.64
CA GLY A 107 2.75 -18.43 -13.90
C GLY A 107 2.97 -16.93 -13.99
N ILE A 108 4.04 -16.54 -14.70
CA ILE A 108 4.53 -15.16 -14.77
C ILE A 108 4.10 -14.50 -16.07
N TYR A 109 3.52 -13.32 -15.94
CA TYR A 109 2.99 -12.51 -17.03
C TYR A 109 3.48 -11.08 -16.97
N TYR A 110 3.30 -10.34 -18.06
CA TYR A 110 3.40 -8.89 -18.13
C TYR A 110 2.40 -8.34 -19.14
N MET A 111 2.16 -7.05 -19.09
CA MET A 111 1.28 -6.36 -20.01
C MET A 111 2.04 -5.32 -20.83
N THR A 112 1.55 -5.06 -22.04
CA THR A 112 1.87 -3.85 -22.79
C THR A 112 0.63 -2.98 -22.89
N LEU A 113 0.81 -1.65 -22.82
CA LEU A 113 -0.23 -0.66 -23.06
C LEU A 113 0.27 0.33 -24.12
N SER A 114 -0.54 0.64 -25.12
CA SER A 114 -0.19 1.61 -26.14
C SER A 114 -1.29 2.64 -26.35
N ASP A 115 -0.90 3.89 -26.63
CA ASP A 115 -1.78 4.96 -27.08
C ASP A 115 -1.62 5.27 -28.58
N GLY A 116 -0.92 4.39 -29.31
CA GLY A 116 -0.61 4.57 -30.73
C GLY A 116 0.64 5.43 -31.01
N VAL A 117 1.16 6.13 -30.01
CA VAL A 117 2.40 6.93 -30.09
C VAL A 117 3.49 6.33 -29.21
N GLN A 118 3.10 5.92 -28.02
CA GLN A 118 3.97 5.35 -26.99
C GLN A 118 3.48 3.96 -26.60
N THR A 119 4.40 3.06 -26.33
CA THR A 119 4.11 1.77 -25.69
C THR A 119 4.78 1.75 -24.32
N TRP A 120 4.03 1.31 -23.32
CA TRP A 120 4.49 1.04 -21.97
C TRP A 120 4.49 -0.47 -21.73
N TYR A 121 5.44 -0.93 -20.96
CA TYR A 121 5.63 -2.33 -20.56
C TYR A 121 5.48 -2.41 -19.04
N SER A 122 4.61 -3.28 -18.56
CA SER A 122 4.47 -3.47 -17.11
C SER A 122 5.65 -4.27 -16.54
N GLU A 123 5.85 -4.17 -15.24
CA GLU A 123 6.64 -5.15 -14.49
C GLU A 123 6.01 -6.55 -14.62
N MET A 124 6.82 -7.60 -14.36
CA MET A 124 6.34 -8.96 -14.29
C MET A 124 5.46 -9.14 -13.05
N PHE A 125 4.47 -10.03 -13.16
CA PHE A 125 3.67 -10.46 -12.02
C PHE A 125 3.29 -11.93 -12.14
N THR A 126 3.16 -12.60 -11.01
CA THR A 126 2.69 -13.99 -10.95
C THR A 126 1.18 -13.99 -10.73
N VAL A 127 0.45 -14.68 -11.58
CA VAL A 127 -0.98 -14.92 -11.38
C VAL A 127 -1.15 -16.08 -10.40
N VAL A 128 -1.99 -15.88 -9.39
CA VAL A 128 -2.27 -16.86 -8.33
C VAL A 128 -3.75 -17.17 -8.31
N GLN A 129 -4.10 -18.45 -8.39
CA GLN A 129 -5.50 -18.91 -8.41
C GLN A 129 -6.19 -18.67 -7.08
N ASP A 130 -5.48 -18.83 -5.97
CA ASP A 130 -5.99 -18.61 -4.62
C ASP A 130 -5.02 -17.72 -3.82
N VAL A 131 -5.49 -16.52 -3.50
CA VAL A 131 -4.77 -15.54 -2.67
C VAL A 131 -5.25 -15.51 -1.22
N SER A 132 -6.11 -16.44 -0.80
CA SER A 132 -6.62 -16.48 0.58
C SER A 132 -5.53 -16.67 1.62
N GLY A 133 -4.42 -17.32 1.24
CA GLY A 133 -3.24 -17.48 2.09
C GLY A 133 -2.27 -16.31 2.13
N TYR A 134 -2.55 -15.22 1.39
CA TYR A 134 -1.65 -14.08 1.25
C TYR A 134 -2.06 -12.95 2.19
N LEU A 135 -1.06 -12.19 2.63
CA LEU A 135 -1.30 -10.92 3.29
C LEU A 135 -1.68 -9.89 2.23
N LYS A 136 -2.87 -9.31 2.34
CA LYS A 136 -3.34 -8.27 1.44
C LYS A 136 -3.18 -6.91 2.10
N ILE A 137 -2.49 -5.99 1.45
CA ILE A 137 -2.30 -4.61 1.89
C ILE A 137 -2.98 -3.68 0.89
N GLN A 138 -3.84 -2.80 1.37
CA GLN A 138 -4.49 -1.76 0.58
C GLN A 138 -4.18 -0.40 1.18
N TRP A 139 -3.91 0.59 0.32
CA TRP A 139 -3.71 1.96 0.77
C TRP A 139 -4.23 2.96 -0.24
N TRP A 140 -4.66 4.10 0.25
CA TRP A 140 -5.20 5.18 -0.56
C TRP A 140 -5.12 6.51 0.18
N ASP A 141 -5.25 7.60 -0.58
CA ASP A 141 -5.22 8.97 -0.08
C ASP A 141 -6.56 9.68 -0.27
N ILE A 142 -6.85 10.66 0.59
CA ILE A 142 -8.08 11.45 0.52
C ILE A 142 -8.00 12.47 -0.60
N GLU A 143 -6.81 12.99 -0.88
CA GLU A 143 -6.59 14.03 -1.88
C GLU A 143 -5.55 13.62 -2.92
N ASN A 144 -5.65 14.21 -4.12
CA ASN A 144 -4.58 14.08 -5.11
C ASN A 144 -3.33 14.78 -4.59
N LEU A 145 -2.25 14.03 -4.46
CA LEU A 145 -0.97 14.55 -4.05
C LEU A 145 -0.05 14.68 -5.25
N VAL A 146 0.66 15.81 -5.32
CA VAL A 146 1.77 16.02 -6.25
C VAL A 146 3.03 16.08 -5.41
N PHE A 147 3.91 15.09 -5.57
CA PHE A 147 5.19 15.08 -4.90
C PHE A 147 6.20 15.96 -5.65
N ASP A 148 7.26 16.43 -4.96
CA ASP A 148 8.32 17.27 -5.52
C ASP A 148 9.02 16.66 -6.75
N ALA A 149 9.01 15.34 -6.89
CA ALA A 149 9.53 14.63 -8.06
C ALA A 149 8.57 14.65 -9.27
N GLY A 150 7.47 15.41 -9.23
CA GLY A 150 6.46 15.44 -10.29
C GLY A 150 5.60 14.18 -10.38
N GLN A 151 5.60 13.37 -9.34
CA GLN A 151 4.74 12.21 -9.22
C GLN A 151 3.37 12.63 -8.74
N ILE A 152 2.32 12.11 -9.37
CA ILE A 152 0.94 12.34 -8.95
C ILE A 152 0.41 11.05 -8.36
N VAL A 153 0.05 11.09 -7.10
CA VAL A 153 -0.84 10.09 -6.51
C VAL A 153 -2.25 10.53 -6.82
N TYR A 154 -2.86 9.83 -7.76
CA TYR A 154 -4.23 10.13 -8.14
C TYR A 154 -5.19 9.67 -7.05
N LYS A 155 -5.93 10.63 -6.52
CA LYS A 155 -7.09 10.36 -5.68
C LYS A 155 -8.29 10.09 -6.59
N ASN A 156 -8.79 8.91 -6.48
CA ASN A 156 -10.18 8.60 -6.77
C ASN A 156 -10.66 7.78 -5.56
N PRO A 157 -11.81 8.07 -4.95
CA PRO A 157 -12.34 7.27 -3.84
C PRO A 157 -12.40 5.77 -4.15
N ASP A 158 -12.46 5.43 -5.44
CA ASP A 158 -12.45 4.05 -5.91
C ASP A 158 -11.05 3.50 -6.24
N PHE A 159 -9.99 4.34 -6.24
CA PHE A 159 -8.63 3.87 -6.50
C PHE A 159 -7.93 3.51 -5.20
N LYS A 160 -7.76 2.20 -5.00
CA LYS A 160 -6.99 1.66 -3.89
C LYS A 160 -5.82 0.86 -4.43
N ASN A 161 -4.60 1.28 -4.09
CA ASN A 161 -3.45 0.41 -4.31
C ASN A 161 -3.66 -0.90 -3.55
N THR A 162 -3.35 -2.02 -4.18
CA THR A 162 -3.53 -3.34 -3.58
C THR A 162 -2.30 -4.19 -3.85
N LEU A 163 -1.67 -4.68 -2.79
CA LEU A 163 -0.49 -5.54 -2.83
C LEU A 163 -0.79 -6.85 -2.11
N TYR A 164 -0.39 -7.97 -2.71
CA TYR A 164 -0.48 -9.30 -2.11
C TYR A 164 0.93 -9.80 -1.80
N LEU A 165 1.16 -10.18 -0.56
CA LEU A 165 2.44 -10.69 -0.08
C LEU A 165 2.30 -12.15 0.35
N CYS A 166 3.16 -13.03 -0.18
CA CYS A 166 3.22 -14.43 0.21
C CYS A 166 3.94 -14.56 1.57
N THR A 167 3.27 -14.13 2.63
CA THR A 167 3.79 -14.17 4.00
C THR A 167 2.66 -14.26 5.01
N GLU A 168 3.01 -14.64 6.23
CA GLU A 168 2.11 -14.68 7.38
C GLU A 168 2.52 -13.65 8.41
N LEU A 169 1.54 -13.10 9.11
CA LEU A 169 1.82 -12.26 10.27
C LEU A 169 2.32 -13.11 11.43
N GLY A 170 3.36 -12.63 12.10
CA GLY A 170 3.78 -13.12 13.39
C GLY A 170 2.72 -12.87 14.46
N LYS A 171 2.98 -13.36 15.69
CA LYS A 171 2.18 -12.97 16.84
C LYS A 171 2.46 -11.52 17.16
N PRO A 172 1.43 -10.75 17.58
CA PRO A 172 1.62 -9.34 17.89
C PRO A 172 2.43 -9.14 19.17
N ASP A 173 3.24 -8.11 19.15
CA ASP A 173 3.84 -7.52 20.34
C ASP A 173 2.89 -6.45 20.90
N TYR A 174 2.93 -6.25 22.23
CA TYR A 174 2.12 -5.25 22.94
C TYR A 174 3.02 -4.29 23.67
N GLU A 175 2.86 -3.01 23.38
CA GLU A 175 3.58 -1.92 24.02
C GLU A 175 2.61 -1.09 24.86
N PHE A 176 3.07 -0.62 26.00
CA PHE A 176 2.34 0.29 26.88
C PHE A 176 3.21 1.51 27.20
N GLU A 177 2.63 2.67 27.02
CA GLU A 177 3.22 3.94 27.45
C GLU A 177 2.27 4.60 28.45
N GLU A 178 2.84 5.11 29.53
CA GLU A 178 2.10 5.85 30.56
C GLU A 178 2.76 7.21 30.76
N ASP A 179 1.92 8.26 30.78
CA ASP A 179 2.32 9.62 31.09
C ASP A 179 1.50 10.08 32.29
N GLY A 180 2.16 10.71 33.26
CA GLY A 180 1.50 11.10 34.50
C GLY A 180 2.44 11.80 35.47
N GLU A 181 1.94 12.11 36.64
CA GLU A 181 2.67 12.82 37.70
C GLU A 181 2.94 11.91 38.92
N GLU A 182 4.14 12.02 39.48
CA GLU A 182 4.43 11.45 40.78
C GLU A 182 4.06 12.47 41.89
N ARG A 183 3.22 12.03 42.83
CA ARG A 183 2.84 12.81 44.01
C ARG A 183 2.90 11.94 45.26
N ASP A 184 3.59 12.37 46.28
CA ASP A 184 3.69 11.68 47.56
C ASP A 184 4.11 10.20 47.47
N GLY A 185 4.97 9.87 46.49
CA GLY A 185 5.43 8.50 46.22
C GLY A 185 4.45 7.61 45.43
N TYR A 186 3.38 8.18 44.89
CA TYR A 186 2.42 7.49 44.05
C TYR A 186 2.43 8.06 42.64
N PHE A 187 2.39 7.18 41.63
CA PHE A 187 2.24 7.55 40.25
C PHE A 187 0.75 7.69 39.87
N PHE A 188 0.39 8.86 39.36
CA PHE A 188 -0.95 9.17 38.86
C PHE A 188 -0.93 9.25 37.33
N PRO A 189 -1.41 8.22 36.63
CA PRO A 189 -1.43 8.24 35.16
C PRO A 189 -2.44 9.26 34.66
N GLU A 190 -2.02 10.17 33.80
CA GLU A 190 -2.91 11.12 33.08
C GLU A 190 -3.27 10.59 31.69
N LYS A 191 -2.38 9.83 31.07
CA LYS A 191 -2.55 9.22 29.76
C LYS A 191 -1.92 7.84 29.74
N GLN A 192 -2.64 6.90 29.20
CA GLN A 192 -2.17 5.53 28.96
C GLN A 192 -2.37 5.20 27.48
N ILE A 193 -1.35 4.70 26.83
CA ILE A 193 -1.38 4.27 25.42
C ILE A 193 -1.04 2.79 25.37
N SER A 194 -1.87 2.03 24.69
CA SER A 194 -1.57 0.64 24.35
C SER A 194 -1.51 0.50 22.83
N VAL A 195 -0.44 -0.09 22.35
CA VAL A 195 -0.18 -0.31 20.92
C VAL A 195 0.00 -1.80 20.67
N LYS A 196 -0.54 -2.25 19.55
CA LYS A 196 -0.38 -3.60 19.06
C LYS A 196 0.43 -3.59 17.77
N THR A 197 1.58 -4.24 17.78
CA THR A 197 2.55 -4.25 16.68
C THR A 197 2.63 -5.63 16.06
N PHE A 198 2.52 -5.71 14.73
CA PHE A 198 2.73 -6.94 13.97
C PHE A 198 3.98 -6.83 13.11
N LYS A 199 4.64 -7.98 12.92
CA LYS A 199 5.84 -8.11 12.07
C LYS A 199 5.71 -9.28 11.12
N CYS A 200 6.26 -9.10 9.93
CA CYS A 200 6.47 -10.19 8.97
C CYS A 200 7.71 -9.91 8.12
N THR A 201 8.20 -10.93 7.43
CA THR A 201 9.37 -10.80 6.56
C THR A 201 9.06 -11.36 5.18
N ILE A 202 9.52 -10.67 4.14
CA ILE A 202 9.39 -11.08 2.74
C ILE A 202 10.74 -10.98 2.02
N LEU A 203 10.83 -11.60 0.85
CA LEU A 203 11.87 -11.32 -0.12
C LEU A 203 11.28 -10.38 -1.18
N ALA A 204 11.93 -9.25 -1.42
CA ALA A 204 11.44 -8.24 -2.35
C ALA A 204 12.58 -7.64 -3.19
N PRO A 205 12.35 -7.44 -4.52
CA PRO A 205 13.24 -6.64 -5.37
C PRO A 205 13.12 -5.15 -5.03
N GLU A 206 14.08 -4.37 -5.52
CA GLU A 206 14.17 -2.93 -5.26
C GLU A 206 12.87 -2.18 -5.58
N PHE A 207 12.27 -2.44 -6.77
CA PHE A 207 11.05 -1.75 -7.17
C PHE A 207 9.88 -1.98 -6.19
N LEU A 208 9.81 -3.16 -5.59
CA LEU A 208 8.75 -3.47 -4.62
C LEU A 208 9.01 -2.77 -3.28
N CYS A 209 10.27 -2.63 -2.88
CA CYS A 209 10.64 -1.78 -1.74
C CYS A 209 10.27 -0.31 -1.99
N ASP A 210 10.52 0.18 -3.21
CA ASP A 210 10.14 1.54 -3.62
C ASP A 210 8.63 1.77 -3.57
N VAL A 211 7.83 0.81 -4.01
CA VAL A 211 6.37 0.87 -3.87
C VAL A 211 5.95 0.87 -2.40
N MET A 212 6.50 -0.04 -1.60
CA MET A 212 6.11 -0.18 -0.20
C MET A 212 6.46 1.04 0.66
N ARG A 213 7.53 1.81 0.34
CA ARG A 213 7.84 3.04 1.09
C ARG A 213 6.72 4.09 1.04
N PHE A 214 5.90 4.10 -0.03
CA PHE A 214 4.77 5.02 -0.16
C PHE A 214 3.57 4.62 0.69
N ILE A 215 3.49 3.35 1.12
CA ILE A 215 2.40 2.89 2.00
C ILE A 215 2.37 3.74 3.28
N ARG A 216 3.55 4.00 3.86
CA ARG A 216 3.65 4.82 5.09
C ARG A 216 3.14 6.26 4.92
N MET A 217 3.14 6.78 3.69
CA MET A 217 2.75 8.16 3.39
C MET A 217 1.26 8.28 3.06
N ALA A 218 0.55 7.15 2.93
CA ALA A 218 -0.86 7.15 2.62
C ALA A 218 -1.71 7.55 3.83
N ASP A 219 -2.86 8.17 3.56
CA ASP A 219 -3.82 8.56 4.60
C ASP A 219 -4.50 7.36 5.25
N TYR A 220 -4.72 6.30 4.46
CA TYR A 220 -5.34 5.06 4.92
C TYR A 220 -4.53 3.85 4.51
N ILE A 221 -4.32 2.95 5.47
CA ILE A 221 -3.64 1.67 5.26
C ILE A 221 -4.50 0.58 5.90
N HIS A 222 -4.93 -0.37 5.07
CA HIS A 222 -5.77 -1.49 5.47
C HIS A 222 -5.10 -2.81 5.14
N ILE A 223 -4.99 -3.70 6.12
CA ILE A 223 -4.34 -5.00 5.97
C ILE A 223 -5.36 -6.10 6.27
N THR A 224 -5.43 -7.09 5.37
CA THR A 224 -6.21 -8.31 5.59
C THR A 224 -5.26 -9.50 5.68
N ASP A 225 -5.34 -10.28 6.75
CA ASP A 225 -4.50 -11.47 6.92
C ASP A 225 -5.11 -12.73 6.29
N LYS A 226 -4.38 -13.82 6.31
CA LYS A 226 -4.82 -15.11 5.75
C LYS A 226 -6.08 -15.71 6.41
N TYR A 227 -6.49 -15.22 7.57
CA TYR A 227 -7.72 -15.62 8.26
C TYR A 227 -8.89 -14.68 7.97
N GLY A 228 -8.70 -13.69 7.08
CA GLY A 228 -9.70 -12.67 6.78
C GLY A 228 -9.88 -11.63 7.88
N ARG A 229 -8.94 -11.53 8.84
CA ARG A 229 -8.98 -10.48 9.86
C ARG A 229 -8.45 -9.20 9.24
N GLU A 230 -9.15 -8.11 9.51
CA GLU A 230 -8.88 -6.79 8.96
C GLU A 230 -8.28 -5.87 10.02
N TYR A 231 -7.30 -5.07 9.61
CA TYR A 231 -6.58 -4.14 10.46
C TYR A 231 -6.44 -2.80 9.76
N ASP A 232 -6.92 -1.73 10.38
CA ASP A 232 -6.56 -0.36 10.01
C ASP A 232 -5.25 -0.01 10.71
N CYS A 233 -4.27 0.44 9.95
CA CYS A 233 -2.93 0.64 10.46
C CYS A 233 -2.67 2.10 10.82
N ASP A 234 -2.12 2.31 12.01
CA ASP A 234 -1.66 3.63 12.49
C ASP A 234 -0.28 3.99 11.90
N THR A 235 0.56 2.97 11.67
CA THR A 235 1.89 3.14 11.06
C THR A 235 2.27 1.92 10.23
N PHE A 236 3.12 2.13 9.22
CA PHE A 236 3.68 1.08 8.39
C PHE A 236 5.16 1.38 8.14
N LEU A 237 6.03 0.42 8.44
CA LEU A 237 7.47 0.53 8.29
C LEU A 237 8.02 -0.64 7.49
N ILE A 238 9.03 -0.37 6.68
CA ILE A 238 9.81 -1.39 6.00
C ILE A 238 11.29 -1.20 6.32
N THR A 239 11.99 -2.31 6.53
CA THR A 239 13.44 -2.33 6.75
C THR A 239 14.07 -3.32 5.80
N PRO A 240 14.48 -2.90 4.58
CA PRO A 240 15.14 -3.77 3.63
C PRO A 240 16.58 -4.05 4.07
N LYS A 241 16.97 -5.33 4.02
CA LYS A 241 18.33 -5.82 4.28
C LYS A 241 18.87 -6.46 3.00
N TRP A 242 19.75 -5.72 2.32
CA TRP A 242 20.37 -6.15 1.07
C TRP A 242 21.56 -7.07 1.33
N GLN A 243 21.66 -8.14 0.55
CA GLN A 243 22.90 -8.89 0.45
C GLN A 243 23.80 -8.25 -0.62
N THR A 244 25.11 -8.30 -0.42
CA THR A 244 26.11 -7.58 -1.22
C THR A 244 26.09 -7.91 -2.73
N GLN A 245 25.46 -9.01 -3.13
CA GLN A 245 25.40 -9.49 -4.52
C GLN A 245 24.01 -10.06 -4.90
N GLY A 246 22.94 -9.61 -4.24
CA GLY A 246 21.60 -10.14 -4.48
C GLY A 246 20.65 -9.09 -5.03
N ASP A 247 19.77 -9.50 -5.94
CA ASP A 247 18.71 -8.67 -6.51
C ASP A 247 17.48 -8.58 -5.60
N LEU A 248 17.47 -9.34 -4.51
CA LEU A 248 16.38 -9.40 -3.53
C LEU A 248 16.86 -8.98 -2.14
N ALA A 249 16.10 -8.09 -1.52
CA ALA A 249 16.25 -7.77 -0.10
C ALA A 249 15.41 -8.71 0.76
N SER A 250 15.91 -9.05 1.94
CA SER A 250 15.06 -9.52 3.03
C SER A 250 14.43 -8.30 3.68
N VAL A 251 13.13 -8.10 3.49
CA VAL A 251 12.40 -6.92 3.98
C VAL A 251 11.59 -7.30 5.20
N GLU A 252 11.92 -6.70 6.32
CA GLU A 252 11.11 -6.74 7.51
C GLU A 252 10.02 -5.66 7.40
N ILE A 253 8.77 -6.06 7.54
CA ILE A 253 7.59 -5.20 7.55
C ILE A 253 7.07 -5.18 8.98
N GLU A 254 6.87 -3.96 9.50
CA GLU A 254 6.28 -3.72 10.81
C GLU A 254 5.11 -2.73 10.67
N PHE A 255 3.99 -3.02 11.30
CA PHE A 255 2.88 -2.08 11.36
C PHE A 255 2.20 -2.09 12.73
N LYS A 256 1.71 -0.93 13.12
CA LYS A 256 0.97 -0.71 14.36
C LYS A 256 -0.51 -0.55 14.09
N THR A 257 -1.32 -1.14 14.95
CA THR A 257 -2.77 -1.13 14.80
C THR A 257 -3.45 -1.19 16.16
N ASN A 258 -4.73 -0.85 16.19
CA ASN A 258 -5.53 -0.89 17.42
C ASN A 258 -4.92 -0.09 18.57
N THR A 259 -4.33 1.07 18.26
CA THR A 259 -3.82 1.99 19.28
C THR A 259 -4.96 2.50 20.14
N VAL A 260 -4.90 2.18 21.43
CA VAL A 260 -5.88 2.62 22.43
C VAL A 260 -5.28 3.71 23.28
N VAL A 261 -5.92 4.87 23.28
CA VAL A 261 -5.52 6.00 24.11
C VAL A 261 -6.56 6.23 25.20
N LYS A 262 -6.18 6.04 26.46
CA LYS A 262 -6.99 6.37 27.62
C LYS A 262 -6.45 7.66 28.25
N LYS A 263 -7.27 8.72 28.24
CA LYS A 263 -7.01 9.95 28.98
C LYS A 263 -7.79 9.92 30.28
N ILE A 264 -7.10 10.14 31.38
CA ILE A 264 -7.72 10.14 32.71
C ILE A 264 -7.89 11.61 33.09
N GLY A 265 -9.14 12.10 33.05
CA GLY A 265 -9.46 13.48 33.46
C GLY A 265 -9.30 13.64 34.97
N ARG A 266 -8.72 14.74 35.39
CA ARG A 266 -8.52 15.07 36.83
C ARG A 266 -9.79 14.94 37.65
N GLY A 267 -10.98 15.25 37.09
CA GLY A 267 -12.27 15.13 37.81
C GLY A 267 -12.70 13.69 38.08
N TYR A 268 -12.21 12.71 37.31
CA TYR A 268 -12.59 11.30 37.48
C TYR A 268 -11.78 10.63 38.62
N ILE A 269 -10.53 11.08 38.83
CA ILE A 269 -9.66 10.56 39.89
C ILE A 269 -10.16 11.06 41.26
N ILE A 270 -10.64 12.30 41.28
CA ILE A 270 -11.14 12.94 42.53
C ILE A 270 -12.48 12.31 42.95
N ALA A 271 -13.38 12.00 42.01
CA ALA A 271 -14.68 11.40 42.32
C ALA A 271 -14.60 9.96 42.85
N ASN A 272 -13.56 9.19 42.49
CA ASN A 272 -13.41 7.80 42.91
C ASN A 272 -12.51 7.59 44.15
N LYS A 273 -11.80 8.60 44.63
CA LYS A 273 -10.95 8.56 45.84
C LYS A 273 -11.39 9.54 46.91
N GLY A 274 -12.63 9.79 47.00
CA GLY A 274 -13.49 10.18 48.13
C GLY A 274 -13.06 11.28 49.08
N ASP A 275 -11.82 11.72 49.19
CA ASP A 275 -11.45 12.58 50.36
C ASP A 275 -10.92 13.98 50.03
N PHE A 276 -10.50 14.24 48.80
CA PHE A 276 -9.86 15.53 48.50
C PHE A 276 -10.84 16.67 48.12
N ASN A 277 -12.07 16.36 47.69
CA ASN A 277 -13.01 17.39 47.25
C ASN A 277 -13.80 18.05 48.36
N GLU A 278 -13.97 17.37 49.47
CA GLU A 278 -14.73 17.95 50.61
C GLU A 278 -13.86 18.87 51.48
N ASP A 279 -12.60 18.54 51.66
CA ASP A 279 -11.69 19.38 52.47
C ASP A 279 -11.31 20.69 51.76
N PHE A 280 -11.11 20.68 50.44
CA PHE A 280 -10.74 21.89 49.69
C PHE A 280 -11.90 22.91 49.54
N ASN A 281 -13.15 22.43 49.50
CA ASN A 281 -14.31 23.31 49.40
C ASN A 281 -14.72 23.97 50.72
N ASN A 282 -14.28 23.45 51.82
CA ASN A 282 -14.64 24.02 53.14
C ASN A 282 -13.67 25.14 53.60
N ASP A 283 -12.42 25.11 53.15
CA ASP A 283 -11.44 26.15 53.53
C ASP A 283 -11.64 27.47 52.77
N PHE A 284 -12.32 27.48 51.64
CA PHE A 284 -12.62 28.70 50.87
C PHE A 284 -14.00 29.29 51.11
N LYS A 285 -14.82 28.70 51.98
CA LYS A 285 -16.17 29.24 52.30
C LYS A 285 -16.23 30.08 53.57
N ASN A 286 -15.12 30.21 54.27
CA ASN A 286 -15.08 30.94 55.57
C ASN A 286 -14.15 32.16 55.55
N ASN A 287 -13.97 32.84 54.41
CA ASN A 287 -13.36 34.18 54.36
C ASN A 287 -14.21 35.14 53.56
#